data_2e4d8e27c5fd6c66fc3d779f303b75a4
#
_entry.id   2e4d8e27c5fd6c66fc3d779f303b75a4
#
_cell.length_a   1.000
_cell.length_b   1.000
_cell.length_c   1.000
_cell.angle_alpha   90.00
_cell.angle_beta   90.00
_cell.angle_gamma   90.00
#
_symmetry.space_group_name_H-M   'P 1'
#
loop_
_entity.id
_entity.type
_entity.pdbx_description
1 polymer ?
#
loop_
_entity_poly.entity_id
_entity_poly.type
_entity_poly.pdbx_seq_one_letter_code
_entity_poly.pdbx_strand_id
1 'polypeptide(L)'
;AGVGDVGLFMSGGYGYVTTIDYISISSVGSGVDFGDTAQKGSHMGGAGSSTRAFVGGYSGPIANNIDYGLFSTKGSHADFGNLTVARDKIGSLSNNTRACFLGGRGSSSSPESLQNVIDYITMATIGNASDFGDLAATTQVGMGVASNTRGVLGGGKTPSYLNVIQYITIGSTGNASDFGDLSVARGPGGGTGVSSSTRGVYAGGEISGANSNVMDYITIASAGNASDFGDLEFVTGWASGLDNATRGVFSGFNNTSATGADTTFGNCPQISYITIASTGNYTDFGDLTARRYGLAAASNGHGALS
;
A
#
# COMPACT_ATOMS: atom_id res chain seq x y z
N ALA A 1 16.46 11.59 10.92
CA ALA A 1 15.05 11.87 10.67
C ALA A 1 14.32 12.03 12.00
N GLY A 2 13.35 12.92 12.06
CA GLY A 2 12.48 13.10 13.23
C GLY A 2 11.51 11.92 13.38
N VAL A 3 10.84 11.85 14.53
CA VAL A 3 9.72 10.91 14.72
C VAL A 3 8.65 11.28 13.68
N GLY A 4 8.19 10.28 12.91
CA GLY A 4 7.18 10.49 11.88
C GLY A 4 7.69 10.89 10.50
N ASP A 5 9.00 10.73 10.21
CA ASP A 5 9.60 11.14 8.92
C ASP A 5 10.32 10.00 8.17
N VAL A 6 10.24 8.79 8.66
CA VAL A 6 10.89 7.63 8.03
C VAL A 6 9.90 6.89 7.13
N GLY A 7 10.27 6.73 5.86
CA GLY A 7 9.58 5.87 4.90
C GLY A 7 10.46 4.72 4.44
N LEU A 8 9.86 3.53 4.33
CA LEU A 8 10.50 2.32 3.81
C LEU A 8 9.73 1.79 2.61
N PHE A 9 10.42 1.59 1.49
CA PHE A 9 9.95 0.83 0.33
C PHE A 9 10.60 -0.53 0.34
N MET A 10 9.81 -1.59 0.42
CA MET A 10 10.26 -2.91 0.82
C MET A 10 9.99 -3.96 -0.27
N SER A 11 11.01 -4.78 -0.60
CA SER A 11 10.89 -5.92 -1.50
C SER A 11 10.42 -5.54 -2.91
N GLY A 12 9.72 -6.41 -3.64
CA GLY A 12 9.16 -6.14 -4.97
C GLY A 12 10.06 -6.58 -6.12
N GLY A 13 9.68 -6.14 -7.33
CA GLY A 13 10.45 -6.35 -8.56
C GLY A 13 10.19 -7.64 -9.30
N TYR A 14 10.66 -7.64 -10.54
CA TYR A 14 10.72 -8.84 -11.38
C TYR A 14 11.91 -9.68 -10.92
N GLY A 15 11.65 -10.89 -10.43
CA GLY A 15 12.66 -11.77 -9.83
C GLY A 15 12.65 -11.81 -8.31
N TYR A 16 11.74 -11.05 -7.67
CA TYR A 16 11.50 -11.09 -6.23
C TYR A 16 12.76 -10.78 -5.40
N VAL A 17 13.02 -9.50 -5.14
CA VAL A 17 14.12 -9.03 -4.30
C VAL A 17 13.70 -8.88 -2.85
N THR A 18 14.68 -8.75 -1.96
CA THR A 18 14.46 -8.51 -0.52
C THR A 18 14.75 -7.07 -0.10
N THR A 19 15.39 -6.28 -0.96
CA THR A 19 15.92 -4.95 -0.67
C THR A 19 14.86 -4.02 -0.05
N ILE A 20 15.27 -3.30 0.99
CA ILE A 20 14.51 -2.22 1.62
C ILE A 20 15.23 -0.91 1.35
N ASP A 21 14.54 0.06 0.75
CA ASP A 21 15.00 1.44 0.63
C ASP A 21 14.39 2.32 1.72
N TYR A 22 15.21 3.17 2.30
CA TYR A 22 14.85 4.21 3.26
C TYR A 22 14.82 5.56 2.57
N ILE A 23 13.82 6.38 2.94
CA ILE A 23 13.74 7.80 2.63
C ILE A 23 13.39 8.64 3.87
N SER A 24 13.78 9.92 3.87
CA SER A 24 13.23 10.93 4.79
C SER A 24 12.09 11.63 4.06
N ILE A 25 10.84 11.46 4.51
CA ILE A 25 9.63 11.90 3.78
C ILE A 25 9.58 13.42 3.61
N SER A 26 10.06 14.18 4.59
CA SER A 26 10.07 15.65 4.55
C SER A 26 11.18 16.25 3.67
N SER A 27 12.19 15.46 3.30
CA SER A 27 13.34 15.90 2.51
C SER A 27 13.41 15.16 1.20
N VAL A 28 13.31 15.87 0.07
CA VAL A 28 13.51 15.27 -1.26
C VAL A 28 14.91 14.69 -1.38
N GLY A 29 15.04 13.58 -2.08
CA GLY A 29 16.30 12.87 -2.30
C GLY A 29 16.08 11.40 -2.58
N SER A 30 17.09 10.76 -3.15
CA SER A 30 17.01 9.34 -3.49
C SER A 30 17.02 8.45 -2.25
N GLY A 31 16.42 7.28 -2.39
CA GLY A 31 16.43 6.22 -1.39
C GLY A 31 17.85 5.73 -1.11
N VAL A 32 18.05 5.26 0.09
CA VAL A 32 19.29 4.61 0.50
C VAL A 32 18.98 3.21 1.04
N ASP A 33 19.88 2.28 0.80
CA ASP A 33 19.75 0.92 1.30
C ASP A 33 19.58 0.90 2.82
N PHE A 34 18.54 0.19 3.29
CA PHE A 34 18.20 0.04 4.70
C PHE A 34 18.45 -1.39 5.21
N GLY A 35 18.32 -2.39 4.35
CA GLY A 35 18.44 -3.80 4.68
C GLY A 35 17.55 -4.65 3.78
N ASP A 36 17.10 -5.80 4.30
CA ASP A 36 16.35 -6.78 3.53
C ASP A 36 15.08 -7.24 4.28
N THR A 37 14.01 -7.56 3.55
CA THR A 37 12.88 -8.33 4.08
C THR A 37 13.31 -9.78 4.35
N ALA A 38 12.68 -10.46 5.31
CA ALA A 38 13.02 -11.86 5.62
C ALA A 38 12.66 -12.79 4.46
N GLN A 39 11.64 -12.43 3.67
CA GLN A 39 11.21 -13.17 2.48
C GLN A 39 11.33 -12.29 1.24
N LYS A 40 11.68 -12.91 0.11
CA LYS A 40 11.61 -12.27 -1.20
C LYS A 40 10.19 -12.38 -1.77
N GLY A 41 9.71 -11.34 -2.43
CA GLY A 41 8.37 -11.38 -3.04
C GLY A 41 7.96 -10.06 -3.68
N SER A 42 6.72 -10.03 -4.14
CA SER A 42 6.07 -8.83 -4.67
C SER A 42 4.58 -8.85 -4.30
N HIS A 43 3.88 -7.74 -4.57
CA HIS A 43 2.42 -7.62 -4.40
C HIS A 43 1.95 -7.86 -2.95
N MET A 44 2.75 -7.41 -2.00
CA MET A 44 2.52 -7.51 -0.56
C MET A 44 1.81 -6.28 -0.03
N GLY A 45 1.16 -6.42 1.12
CA GLY A 45 0.67 -5.29 1.91
C GLY A 45 1.75 -4.78 2.86
N GLY A 46 1.90 -3.45 2.94
CA GLY A 46 2.78 -2.79 3.89
C GLY A 46 1.99 -2.01 4.94
N ALA A 47 2.45 -2.03 6.17
CA ALA A 47 1.83 -1.32 7.29
C ALA A 47 2.89 -0.81 8.28
N GLY A 48 2.55 0.21 9.07
CA GLY A 48 3.49 0.77 10.03
C GLY A 48 2.83 1.19 11.34
N SER A 49 3.61 1.17 12.41
CA SER A 49 3.36 1.92 13.64
C SER A 49 4.41 3.03 13.76
N SER A 50 4.39 3.79 14.83
CA SER A 50 5.45 4.79 15.10
C SER A 50 6.86 4.18 15.22
N THR A 51 6.99 2.85 15.42
CA THR A 51 8.27 2.19 15.67
C THR A 51 8.59 1.02 14.74
N ARG A 52 7.59 0.34 14.20
CA ARG A 52 7.72 -0.91 13.42
C ARG A 52 7.10 -0.81 12.03
N ALA A 53 7.81 -1.30 11.03
CA ALA A 53 7.32 -1.56 9.69
C ALA A 53 6.96 -3.05 9.56
N PHE A 54 5.90 -3.35 8.80
CA PHE A 54 5.40 -4.70 8.54
C PHE A 54 5.21 -4.93 7.06
N VAL A 55 5.44 -6.16 6.62
CA VAL A 55 5.14 -6.64 5.27
C VAL A 55 4.41 -7.97 5.40
N GLY A 56 3.28 -8.13 4.73
CA GLY A 56 2.51 -9.37 4.79
C GLY A 56 1.95 -9.79 3.44
N GLY A 57 1.82 -11.10 3.26
CA GLY A 57 1.28 -11.71 2.04
C GLY A 57 2.24 -11.59 0.86
N TYR A 58 2.76 -12.71 0.40
CA TYR A 58 3.81 -12.73 -0.61
C TYR A 58 3.38 -13.47 -1.87
N SER A 59 3.90 -13.01 -3.00
CA SER A 59 3.81 -13.65 -4.30
C SER A 59 5.17 -14.24 -4.68
N GLY A 60 5.16 -15.49 -5.14
CA GLY A 60 6.32 -16.19 -5.66
C GLY A 60 7.11 -17.12 -4.72
N PRO A 61 6.52 -18.07 -4.01
CA PRO A 61 5.12 -18.55 -4.02
C PRO A 61 4.18 -17.68 -3.17
N ILE A 62 2.87 -17.87 -3.35
CA ILE A 62 1.85 -17.25 -2.48
C ILE A 62 2.04 -17.80 -1.06
N ALA A 63 2.22 -16.89 -0.09
CA ALA A 63 2.53 -17.23 1.29
C ALA A 63 1.73 -16.38 2.28
N ASN A 64 1.69 -16.83 3.54
CA ASN A 64 0.99 -16.15 4.62
C ASN A 64 1.94 -15.44 5.61
N ASN A 65 3.24 -15.42 5.36
CA ASN A 65 4.21 -14.80 6.26
C ASN A 65 3.93 -13.31 6.46
N ILE A 66 4.19 -12.84 7.67
CA ILE A 66 4.29 -11.44 8.04
C ILE A 66 5.69 -11.22 8.60
N ASP A 67 6.43 -10.30 8.00
CA ASP A 67 7.75 -9.87 8.46
C ASP A 67 7.65 -8.49 9.10
N TYR A 68 8.58 -8.16 10.01
CA TYR A 68 8.68 -6.83 10.62
C TYR A 68 10.11 -6.36 10.80
N GLY A 69 10.28 -5.04 10.83
CA GLY A 69 11.54 -4.38 11.19
C GLY A 69 11.29 -3.11 11.99
N LEU A 70 12.35 -2.57 12.59
CA LEU A 70 12.30 -1.33 13.33
C LEU A 70 12.70 -0.16 12.43
N PHE A 71 11.93 0.93 12.41
CA PHE A 71 12.32 2.14 11.67
C PHE A 71 13.60 2.80 12.20
N SER A 72 13.93 2.58 13.48
CA SER A 72 15.11 3.18 14.14
C SER A 72 16.41 2.46 13.88
N THR A 73 16.36 1.22 13.39
CA THR A 73 17.55 0.35 13.29
C THR A 73 17.65 -0.22 11.89
N LYS A 74 18.66 0.21 11.15
CA LYS A 74 19.01 -0.37 9.84
C LYS A 74 19.31 -1.87 10.00
N GLY A 75 18.76 -2.68 9.10
CA GLY A 75 18.97 -4.13 9.10
C GLY A 75 17.82 -4.90 8.47
N SER A 76 17.95 -6.22 8.47
CA SER A 76 16.95 -7.09 7.88
C SER A 76 15.74 -7.28 8.79
N HIS A 77 14.58 -7.42 8.18
CA HIS A 77 13.35 -7.78 8.87
C HIS A 77 13.42 -9.20 9.43
N ALA A 78 12.67 -9.44 10.49
CA ALA A 78 12.49 -10.73 11.12
C ALA A 78 11.04 -11.23 10.95
N ASP A 79 10.84 -12.53 11.14
CA ASP A 79 9.51 -13.13 11.17
C ASP A 79 8.67 -12.54 12.32
N PHE A 80 7.45 -12.16 12.02
CA PHE A 80 6.46 -11.68 12.99
C PHE A 80 5.39 -12.75 13.28
N GLY A 81 5.00 -13.52 12.26
CA GLY A 81 3.93 -14.50 12.31
C GLY A 81 3.27 -14.67 10.95
N ASN A 82 2.03 -15.13 10.94
CA ASN A 82 1.33 -15.48 9.70
C ASN A 82 -0.07 -14.87 9.61
N LEU A 83 -0.50 -14.56 8.40
CA LEU A 83 -1.91 -14.32 8.05
C LEU A 83 -2.72 -15.60 8.26
N THR A 84 -4.03 -15.48 8.44
CA THR A 84 -4.93 -16.65 8.58
C THR A 84 -4.98 -17.50 7.31
N VAL A 85 -4.80 -16.86 6.14
CA VAL A 85 -4.81 -17.52 4.82
C VAL A 85 -3.62 -17.02 3.99
N ALA A 86 -2.93 -17.94 3.31
CA ALA A 86 -1.88 -17.57 2.36
C ALA A 86 -2.48 -16.82 1.16
N ARG A 87 -1.97 -15.61 0.89
CA ARG A 87 -2.48 -14.75 -0.18
C ARG A 87 -1.49 -13.67 -0.59
N ASP A 88 -1.59 -13.23 -1.83
CA ASP A 88 -0.90 -12.09 -2.40
C ASP A 88 -1.90 -11.01 -2.86
N LYS A 89 -1.41 -9.91 -3.40
CA LYS A 89 -2.23 -8.81 -3.92
C LYS A 89 -3.25 -8.30 -2.90
N ILE A 90 -2.80 -8.12 -1.69
CA ILE A 90 -3.60 -7.67 -0.56
C ILE A 90 -3.59 -6.15 -0.42
N GLY A 91 -4.72 -5.57 -0.01
CA GLY A 91 -4.77 -4.21 0.55
C GLY A 91 -4.25 -4.20 1.98
N SER A 92 -3.72 -3.08 2.42
CA SER A 92 -3.28 -2.92 3.81
C SER A 92 -3.52 -1.51 4.31
N LEU A 93 -3.73 -1.40 5.61
CA LEU A 93 -3.86 -0.15 6.33
C LEU A 93 -3.54 -0.37 7.82
N SER A 94 -3.20 0.68 8.53
CA SER A 94 -2.89 0.56 9.96
C SER A 94 -3.19 1.85 10.72
N ASN A 95 -3.34 1.71 12.04
CA ASN A 95 -3.16 2.80 12.98
C ASN A 95 -1.94 2.49 13.88
N ASN A 96 -1.77 3.17 15.00
CA ASN A 96 -0.60 2.95 15.87
C ASN A 96 -0.61 1.59 16.62
N THR A 97 -1.71 0.85 16.62
CA THR A 97 -1.87 -0.38 17.40
C THR A 97 -2.13 -1.62 16.57
N ARG A 98 -2.86 -1.48 15.47
CA ARG A 98 -3.28 -2.58 14.59
C ARG A 98 -2.87 -2.33 13.15
N ALA A 99 -2.37 -3.37 12.49
CA ALA A 99 -2.31 -3.43 11.04
C ALA A 99 -3.36 -4.41 10.54
N CYS A 100 -4.10 -4.02 9.50
CA CYS A 100 -5.12 -4.83 8.84
C CYS A 100 -4.66 -5.16 7.42
N PHE A 101 -4.89 -6.41 7.00
CA PHE A 101 -4.59 -6.95 5.69
C PHE A 101 -5.90 -7.41 5.04
N LEU A 102 -6.27 -6.85 3.90
CA LEU A 102 -7.61 -6.90 3.36
C LEU A 102 -7.66 -7.58 1.99
N GLY A 103 -8.56 -8.54 1.81
CA GLY A 103 -8.79 -9.23 0.56
C GLY A 103 -7.56 -9.99 0.05
N GLY A 104 -7.36 -10.00 -1.25
CA GLY A 104 -6.21 -10.61 -1.88
C GLY A 104 -6.57 -11.85 -2.71
N ARG A 105 -5.54 -12.56 -3.14
CA ARG A 105 -5.65 -13.74 -3.98
C ARG A 105 -4.93 -14.93 -3.34
N GLY A 106 -5.66 -16.01 -3.07
CA GLY A 106 -5.13 -17.23 -2.46
C GLY A 106 -4.54 -18.24 -3.45
N SER A 107 -4.82 -18.09 -4.75
CA SER A 107 -4.28 -18.94 -5.81
C SER A 107 -4.12 -18.14 -7.10
N SER A 108 -3.01 -18.35 -7.79
CA SER A 108 -2.76 -17.79 -9.12
C SER A 108 -3.27 -18.67 -10.26
N SER A 109 -3.77 -19.87 -9.95
CA SER A 109 -4.38 -20.76 -10.95
C SER A 109 -5.74 -20.24 -11.39
N SER A 110 -6.10 -20.47 -12.65
CA SER A 110 -7.43 -20.07 -13.14
C SER A 110 -8.47 -21.17 -12.80
N PRO A 111 -9.63 -20.79 -12.19
CA PRO A 111 -9.99 -19.45 -11.74
C PRO A 111 -9.19 -19.03 -10.49
N GLU A 112 -8.82 -17.73 -10.43
CA GLU A 112 -8.14 -17.17 -9.25
C GLU A 112 -9.03 -17.28 -8.00
N SER A 113 -8.43 -17.68 -6.86
CA SER A 113 -9.16 -17.76 -5.58
C SER A 113 -9.09 -16.41 -4.88
N LEU A 114 -10.03 -15.51 -5.20
CA LEU A 114 -10.12 -14.21 -4.55
C LEU A 114 -10.70 -14.32 -3.15
N GLN A 115 -10.23 -13.47 -2.23
CA GLN A 115 -10.58 -13.46 -0.82
C GLN A 115 -11.32 -12.18 -0.43
N ASN A 116 -12.23 -12.27 0.56
CA ASN A 116 -12.83 -11.14 1.24
C ASN A 116 -12.34 -10.97 2.68
N VAL A 117 -11.52 -11.89 3.16
CA VAL A 117 -11.00 -11.92 4.53
C VAL A 117 -10.25 -10.63 4.88
N ILE A 118 -10.51 -10.10 6.06
CA ILE A 118 -9.73 -9.07 6.71
C ILE A 118 -9.02 -9.69 7.90
N ASP A 119 -7.70 -9.73 7.87
CA ASP A 119 -6.87 -10.12 9.02
C ASP A 119 -6.33 -8.90 9.72
N TYR A 120 -6.08 -9.00 11.03
CA TYR A 120 -5.34 -7.98 11.76
C TYR A 120 -4.26 -8.55 12.67
N ILE A 121 -3.22 -7.77 12.91
CA ILE A 121 -2.21 -8.01 13.94
C ILE A 121 -2.23 -6.89 14.99
N THR A 122 -1.88 -7.24 16.22
CA THR A 122 -1.51 -6.27 17.25
C THR A 122 0.00 -5.99 17.11
N MET A 123 0.38 -4.82 16.61
CA MET A 123 1.75 -4.54 16.18
C MET A 123 2.79 -4.55 17.28
N ALA A 124 2.38 -4.41 18.55
CA ALA A 124 3.30 -4.43 19.68
C ALA A 124 3.78 -5.84 20.05
N THR A 125 3.03 -6.89 19.73
CA THR A 125 3.26 -8.26 20.18
C THR A 125 3.43 -9.20 19.01
N ILE A 126 4.56 -9.89 18.93
CA ILE A 126 4.82 -10.92 17.89
C ILE A 126 3.77 -12.03 18.01
N GLY A 127 3.24 -12.47 16.86
CA GLY A 127 2.25 -13.53 16.79
C GLY A 127 1.47 -13.50 15.46
N ASN A 128 0.69 -14.54 15.26
CA ASN A 128 -0.15 -14.67 14.06
C ASN A 128 -1.28 -13.63 14.02
N ALA A 129 -1.72 -13.31 12.84
CA ALA A 129 -2.91 -12.51 12.63
C ALA A 129 -4.17 -13.25 13.13
N SER A 130 -5.15 -12.46 13.50
CA SER A 130 -6.49 -12.91 13.85
C SER A 130 -7.49 -12.42 12.82
N ASP A 131 -8.59 -13.14 12.67
CA ASP A 131 -9.70 -12.70 11.85
C ASP A 131 -10.30 -11.40 12.40
N PHE A 132 -10.49 -10.43 11.51
CA PHE A 132 -11.12 -9.14 11.81
C PHE A 132 -12.59 -9.14 11.36
N GLY A 133 -12.90 -9.78 10.25
CA GLY A 133 -14.17 -9.80 9.54
C GLY A 133 -13.95 -9.83 8.03
N ASP A 134 -14.95 -9.43 7.26
CA ASP A 134 -14.94 -9.56 5.81
C ASP A 134 -15.20 -8.24 5.07
N LEU A 135 -14.62 -8.11 3.88
CA LEU A 135 -15.07 -7.17 2.85
C LEU A 135 -16.45 -7.59 2.31
N ALA A 136 -17.21 -6.66 1.76
CA ALA A 136 -18.52 -6.93 1.18
C ALA A 136 -18.47 -7.91 -0.01
N ALA A 137 -17.33 -7.99 -0.69
CA ALA A 137 -17.08 -8.95 -1.79
C ALA A 137 -15.62 -9.38 -1.82
N THR A 138 -15.36 -10.56 -2.39
CA THR A 138 -14.00 -11.00 -2.66
C THR A 138 -13.31 -10.02 -3.60
N THR A 139 -12.11 -9.57 -3.26
CA THR A 139 -11.37 -8.62 -4.11
C THR A 139 -9.87 -8.78 -3.95
N GLN A 140 -9.14 -8.49 -5.00
CA GLN A 140 -7.69 -8.32 -4.95
C GLN A 140 -7.32 -6.86 -5.20
N VAL A 141 -6.20 -6.43 -4.57
CA VAL A 141 -5.56 -5.13 -4.76
C VAL A 141 -6.49 -3.93 -4.58
N GLY A 142 -6.99 -3.77 -3.37
CA GLY A 142 -7.60 -2.50 -2.94
C GLY A 142 -6.53 -1.54 -2.40
N MET A 143 -6.79 -0.26 -2.55
CA MET A 143 -5.94 0.83 -2.07
C MET A 143 -6.36 1.22 -0.65
N GLY A 144 -5.47 1.03 0.33
CA GLY A 144 -5.76 1.33 1.73
C GLY A 144 -5.33 2.74 2.13
N VAL A 145 -6.19 3.45 2.87
CA VAL A 145 -5.89 4.70 3.56
C VAL A 145 -6.48 4.65 4.98
N ALA A 146 -5.94 5.40 5.93
CA ALA A 146 -6.44 5.32 7.29
C ALA A 146 -6.31 6.66 8.05
N SER A 147 -7.23 6.84 9.00
CA SER A 147 -7.04 7.70 10.18
C SER A 147 -6.78 6.83 11.41
N ASN A 148 -6.57 7.44 12.57
CA ASN A 148 -6.37 6.68 13.80
C ASN A 148 -7.52 5.70 14.15
N THR A 149 -8.74 5.98 13.70
CA THR A 149 -9.94 5.19 14.03
C THR A 149 -10.53 4.43 12.85
N ARG A 150 -10.42 4.95 11.64
CA ARG A 150 -11.08 4.42 10.44
C ARG A 150 -10.07 4.01 9.40
N GLY A 151 -10.18 2.79 8.90
CA GLY A 151 -9.50 2.31 7.71
C GLY A 151 -10.46 2.30 6.52
N VAL A 152 -10.01 2.75 5.36
CA VAL A 152 -10.84 2.84 4.15
C VAL A 152 -10.10 2.19 2.99
N LEU A 153 -10.75 1.27 2.29
CA LEU A 153 -10.24 0.55 1.14
C LEU A 153 -11.01 0.97 -0.11
N GLY A 154 -10.32 1.46 -1.12
CA GLY A 154 -10.93 1.87 -2.39
C GLY A 154 -10.53 0.99 -3.56
N GLY A 155 -11.48 0.71 -4.46
CA GLY A 155 -11.26 -0.03 -5.69
C GLY A 155 -10.94 -1.51 -5.50
N GLY A 156 -10.21 -2.07 -6.45
CA GLY A 156 -9.88 -3.49 -6.52
C GLY A 156 -10.51 -4.18 -7.72
N LYS A 157 -10.45 -5.52 -7.74
CA LYS A 157 -11.05 -6.33 -8.82
C LYS A 157 -11.66 -7.61 -8.30
N THR A 158 -12.88 -7.88 -8.77
CA THR A 158 -13.58 -9.15 -8.62
C THR A 158 -14.55 -9.35 -9.77
N PRO A 159 -14.48 -10.28 -10.55
CA PRO A 159 -13.88 -10.40 -11.86
C PRO A 159 -13.76 -9.09 -12.64
N SER A 160 -14.55 -8.07 -12.30
CA SER A 160 -14.51 -6.73 -12.90
C SER A 160 -13.78 -5.73 -12.01
N TYR A 161 -13.31 -4.63 -12.58
CA TYR A 161 -12.76 -3.50 -11.82
C TYR A 161 -13.86 -2.87 -10.97
N LEU A 162 -13.49 -2.45 -9.75
CA LEU A 162 -14.41 -1.87 -8.77
C LEU A 162 -14.14 -0.37 -8.59
N ASN A 163 -15.21 0.41 -8.43
CA ASN A 163 -15.14 1.77 -7.90
C ASN A 163 -15.54 1.84 -6.41
N VAL A 164 -16.05 0.78 -5.84
CA VAL A 164 -16.52 0.72 -4.45
C VAL A 164 -15.43 1.11 -3.47
N ILE A 165 -15.78 1.97 -2.53
CA ILE A 165 -14.98 2.30 -1.36
C ILE A 165 -15.69 1.71 -0.13
N GLN A 166 -14.94 0.98 0.70
CA GLN A 166 -15.43 0.35 1.93
C GLN A 166 -14.61 0.81 3.12
N TYR A 167 -15.20 0.81 4.33
CA TYR A 167 -14.47 1.18 5.53
C TYR A 167 -14.68 0.21 6.68
N ILE A 168 -13.71 0.20 7.60
CA ILE A 168 -13.74 -0.50 8.88
C ILE A 168 -13.41 0.47 10.02
N THR A 169 -13.88 0.16 11.23
CA THR A 169 -13.41 0.82 12.45
C THR A 169 -12.24 0.00 13.00
N ILE A 170 -11.00 0.47 12.86
CA ILE A 170 -9.78 -0.32 13.14
C ILE A 170 -9.75 -0.87 14.60
N GLY A 171 -10.33 -0.14 15.55
CA GLY A 171 -10.35 -0.52 16.95
C GLY A 171 -11.27 -1.68 17.31
N SER A 172 -12.25 -2.04 16.47
CA SER A 172 -13.23 -3.10 16.73
C SER A 172 -13.42 -4.01 15.52
N THR A 173 -13.36 -5.32 15.74
CA THR A 173 -13.58 -6.34 14.69
C THR A 173 -15.01 -6.27 14.16
N GLY A 174 -15.17 -6.60 12.88
CA GLY A 174 -16.46 -6.60 12.18
C GLY A 174 -16.26 -6.43 10.67
N ASN A 175 -17.32 -6.68 9.93
CA ASN A 175 -17.29 -6.58 8.48
C ASN A 175 -17.18 -5.12 8.00
N ALA A 176 -16.60 -4.93 6.83
CA ALA A 176 -16.55 -3.64 6.17
C ALA A 176 -17.94 -3.14 5.81
N SER A 177 -18.10 -1.82 5.85
CA SER A 177 -19.32 -1.12 5.44
C SER A 177 -19.05 -0.27 4.22
N ASP A 178 -20.10 0.01 3.46
CA ASP A 178 -20.03 0.90 2.31
C ASP A 178 -19.63 2.32 2.73
N PHE A 179 -18.74 2.93 1.95
CA PHE A 179 -18.28 4.31 2.16
C PHE A 179 -18.72 5.23 1.02
N GLY A 180 -18.72 4.74 -0.22
CA GLY A 180 -18.99 5.47 -1.45
C GLY A 180 -18.21 4.91 -2.62
N ASP A 181 -17.94 5.72 -3.64
CA ASP A 181 -17.29 5.29 -4.88
C ASP A 181 -16.09 6.16 -5.27
N LEU A 182 -15.08 5.55 -5.90
CA LEU A 182 -14.03 6.24 -6.67
C LEU A 182 -14.65 6.93 -7.90
N SER A 183 -13.97 7.93 -8.44
CA SER A 183 -14.38 8.60 -9.70
C SER A 183 -14.43 7.63 -10.88
N VAL A 184 -13.58 6.60 -10.88
CA VAL A 184 -13.51 5.56 -11.90
C VAL A 184 -13.16 4.21 -11.31
N ALA A 185 -13.79 3.14 -11.81
CA ALA A 185 -13.48 1.77 -11.41
C ALA A 185 -12.06 1.40 -11.81
N ARG A 186 -11.25 1.03 -10.83
CA ARG A 186 -9.85 0.64 -11.03
C ARG A 186 -9.38 -0.39 -10.01
N GLY A 187 -8.41 -1.18 -10.38
CA GLY A 187 -7.99 -2.33 -9.56
C GLY A 187 -6.64 -2.89 -9.98
N PRO A 188 -6.53 -4.22 -10.14
CA PRO A 188 -5.25 -4.91 -10.11
C PRO A 188 -4.31 -4.42 -11.20
N GLY A 189 -3.32 -3.83 -10.83
CA GLY A 189 -2.25 -3.05 -11.36
C GLY A 189 -1.78 -2.16 -10.23
N GLY A 190 -2.21 -2.46 -8.98
CA GLY A 190 -1.74 -1.87 -7.74
C GLY A 190 -1.72 -0.35 -7.76
N GLY A 191 -2.89 0.26 -7.74
CA GLY A 191 -2.98 1.60 -7.20
C GLY A 191 -2.58 1.57 -5.72
N THR A 192 -2.31 2.72 -5.15
CA THR A 192 -1.91 2.88 -3.76
C THR A 192 -2.69 3.96 -3.06
N GLY A 193 -2.69 3.92 -1.73
CA GLY A 193 -3.28 4.96 -0.91
C GLY A 193 -2.24 5.64 -0.03
N VAL A 194 -2.39 6.94 0.17
CA VAL A 194 -1.65 7.75 1.15
C VAL A 194 -2.64 8.62 1.92
N SER A 195 -2.34 8.96 3.17
CA SER A 195 -3.30 9.68 4.01
C SER A 195 -2.68 10.63 5.01
N SER A 196 -3.41 11.72 5.29
CA SER A 196 -3.30 12.45 6.55
C SER A 196 -4.36 11.94 7.52
N SER A 197 -4.44 12.50 8.73
CA SER A 197 -5.49 12.14 9.70
C SER A 197 -6.92 12.41 9.20
N THR A 198 -7.09 13.24 8.15
CA THR A 198 -8.41 13.66 7.65
C THR A 198 -8.69 13.30 6.20
N ARG A 199 -7.66 13.25 5.35
CA ARG A 199 -7.80 13.03 3.90
C ARG A 199 -7.05 11.77 3.49
N GLY A 200 -7.73 10.90 2.72
CA GLY A 200 -7.10 9.81 1.98
C GLY A 200 -7.03 10.14 0.50
N VAL A 201 -5.91 9.81 -0.15
CA VAL A 201 -5.70 9.95 -1.59
C VAL A 201 -5.40 8.59 -2.19
N TYR A 202 -6.15 8.20 -3.20
CA TYR A 202 -5.97 6.98 -3.99
C TYR A 202 -5.31 7.32 -5.32
N ALA A 203 -4.23 6.66 -5.67
CA ALA A 203 -3.41 7.02 -6.82
C ALA A 203 -3.10 5.83 -7.74
N GLY A 204 -3.23 6.06 -9.06
CA GLY A 204 -2.91 5.07 -10.09
C GLY A 204 -3.83 3.87 -10.10
N GLY A 205 -3.32 2.75 -10.57
CA GLY A 205 -4.05 1.50 -10.76
C GLY A 205 -4.39 1.26 -12.22
N GLU A 206 -5.14 0.21 -12.48
CA GLU A 206 -5.51 -0.23 -13.83
C GLU A 206 -7.00 0.02 -14.09
N ILE A 207 -7.31 0.67 -15.20
CA ILE A 207 -8.67 0.92 -15.70
C ILE A 207 -8.87 0.11 -16.99
N SER A 208 -9.80 -0.83 -17.00
CA SER A 208 -10.13 -1.62 -18.20
C SER A 208 -8.92 -2.26 -18.91
N GLY A 209 -7.90 -2.70 -18.14
CA GLY A 209 -6.70 -3.34 -18.66
C GLY A 209 -5.55 -2.38 -19.04
N ALA A 210 -5.71 -1.09 -18.83
CA ALA A 210 -4.67 -0.09 -19.05
C ALA A 210 -4.28 0.62 -17.74
N ASN A 211 -3.00 0.90 -17.54
CA ASN A 211 -2.51 1.68 -16.41
C ASN A 211 -3.10 3.09 -16.43
N SER A 212 -3.28 3.67 -15.24
CA SER A 212 -3.87 5.00 -15.02
C SER A 212 -2.96 5.89 -14.18
N ASN A 213 -3.08 7.20 -14.35
CA ASN A 213 -2.44 8.23 -13.51
C ASN A 213 -3.43 8.96 -12.60
N VAL A 214 -4.71 8.63 -12.65
CA VAL A 214 -5.76 9.30 -11.88
C VAL A 214 -5.49 9.23 -10.39
N MET A 215 -5.62 10.37 -9.71
CA MET A 215 -5.67 10.46 -8.25
C MET A 215 -7.04 10.96 -7.80
N ASP A 216 -7.64 10.23 -6.85
CA ASP A 216 -8.89 10.61 -6.18
C ASP A 216 -8.65 10.84 -4.69
N TYR A 217 -9.45 11.70 -4.05
CA TYR A 217 -9.38 11.87 -2.61
C TYR A 217 -10.74 11.76 -1.93
N ILE A 218 -10.70 11.40 -0.66
CA ILE A 218 -11.84 11.35 0.25
C ILE A 218 -11.55 12.11 1.55
N THR A 219 -12.62 12.51 2.25
CA THR A 219 -12.55 12.90 3.66
C THR A 219 -12.82 11.67 4.51
N ILE A 220 -11.80 11.12 5.19
CA ILE A 220 -11.88 9.82 5.87
C ILE A 220 -13.01 9.74 6.90
N ALA A 221 -13.30 10.84 7.59
CA ALA A 221 -14.34 10.87 8.64
C ALA A 221 -15.79 10.79 8.10
N SER A 222 -16.02 11.13 6.84
CA SER A 222 -17.36 11.26 6.26
C SER A 222 -17.51 10.35 5.05
N ALA A 223 -18.45 9.40 5.09
CA ALA A 223 -18.78 8.57 3.94
C ALA A 223 -19.30 9.44 2.77
N GLY A 224 -18.92 9.06 1.56
CA GLY A 224 -19.27 9.76 0.32
C GLY A 224 -18.29 9.41 -0.80
N ASN A 225 -18.64 9.80 -2.01
CA ASN A 225 -17.84 9.54 -3.19
C ASN A 225 -16.53 10.34 -3.17
N ALA A 226 -15.49 9.77 -3.77
CA ALA A 226 -14.23 10.44 -3.98
C ALA A 226 -14.36 11.59 -4.99
N SER A 227 -13.48 12.56 -4.85
CA SER A 227 -13.34 13.69 -5.77
C SER A 227 -11.97 13.64 -6.42
N ASP A 228 -11.86 14.25 -7.60
CA ASP A 228 -10.59 14.38 -8.32
C ASP A 228 -9.56 15.14 -7.48
N PHE A 229 -8.34 14.59 -7.40
CA PHE A 229 -7.21 15.21 -6.72
C PHE A 229 -6.21 15.81 -7.70
N GLY A 230 -6.02 15.18 -8.85
CA GLY A 230 -5.03 15.49 -9.87
C GLY A 230 -4.45 14.21 -10.48
N ASP A 231 -3.25 14.28 -11.03
CA ASP A 231 -2.62 13.18 -11.74
C ASP A 231 -1.21 12.86 -11.24
N LEU A 232 -0.87 11.56 -11.25
CA LEU A 232 0.52 11.10 -11.18
C LEU A 232 1.27 11.46 -12.46
N GLU A 233 2.60 11.48 -12.38
CA GLU A 233 3.49 11.71 -13.53
C GLU A 233 3.23 10.75 -14.69
N PHE A 234 3.06 9.49 -14.33
CA PHE A 234 2.93 8.41 -15.28
C PHE A 234 1.65 7.63 -15.06
N VAL A 235 1.09 7.11 -16.14
CA VAL A 235 0.13 6.02 -16.04
C VAL A 235 0.84 4.82 -15.41
N THR A 236 0.34 4.32 -14.30
CA THR A 236 1.02 3.29 -13.54
C THR A 236 0.08 2.26 -12.96
N GLY A 237 0.52 1.01 -13.05
CA GLY A 237 0.07 -0.05 -12.17
C GLY A 237 1.15 -0.37 -11.12
N TRP A 238 0.77 -1.07 -10.06
CA TRP A 238 1.67 -1.64 -9.05
C TRP A 238 2.51 -0.63 -8.24
N ALA A 239 2.09 0.64 -8.19
CA ALA A 239 2.71 1.63 -7.33
C ALA A 239 2.48 1.30 -5.85
N SER A 240 3.38 1.76 -4.99
CA SER A 240 3.23 1.73 -3.54
C SER A 240 3.40 3.13 -2.97
N GLY A 241 2.65 3.44 -1.92
CA GLY A 241 2.66 4.74 -1.27
C GLY A 241 2.92 4.64 0.21
N LEU A 242 3.56 5.67 0.72
CA LEU A 242 3.75 5.92 2.13
C LEU A 242 3.58 7.42 2.40
N ASP A 243 3.35 7.78 3.62
CA ASP A 243 3.05 9.18 3.95
C ASP A 243 3.54 9.60 5.33
N ASN A 244 3.53 10.90 5.53
CA ASN A 244 3.45 11.52 6.85
C ASN A 244 2.19 12.40 6.90
N ALA A 245 1.99 13.16 7.98
CA ALA A 245 0.78 13.97 8.14
C ALA A 245 0.54 15.00 7.00
N THR A 246 1.55 15.31 6.18
CA THR A 246 1.47 16.36 5.16
C THR A 246 1.80 15.90 3.74
N ARG A 247 2.68 14.93 3.59
CA ARG A 247 3.21 14.50 2.29
C ARG A 247 2.90 13.03 2.04
N GLY A 248 2.34 12.74 0.86
CA GLY A 248 2.24 11.38 0.33
C GLY A 248 3.34 11.14 -0.69
N VAL A 249 4.02 10.02 -0.62
CA VAL A 249 5.15 9.65 -1.47
C VAL A 249 4.86 8.33 -2.16
N PHE A 250 5.10 8.26 -3.45
CA PHE A 250 4.80 7.11 -4.31
C PHE A 250 6.04 6.61 -5.03
N SER A 251 6.17 5.31 -5.19
CA SER A 251 7.21 4.67 -5.99
C SER A 251 6.80 3.26 -6.43
N GLY A 252 7.68 2.56 -7.13
CA GLY A 252 7.40 1.22 -7.64
C GLY A 252 6.50 1.24 -8.87
N PHE A 253 6.66 2.25 -9.71
CA PHE A 253 5.86 2.43 -10.91
C PHE A 253 6.19 1.37 -11.96
N ASN A 254 5.14 0.76 -12.53
CA ASN A 254 5.24 -0.10 -13.71
C ASN A 254 4.78 0.71 -14.93
N ASN A 255 5.73 1.36 -15.59
CA ASN A 255 5.47 2.16 -16.79
C ASN A 255 6.67 2.15 -17.73
N THR A 256 6.52 1.55 -18.92
CA THR A 256 7.57 1.45 -19.94
C THR A 256 7.96 2.80 -20.56
N SER A 257 7.12 3.81 -20.43
CA SER A 257 7.36 5.16 -21.00
C SER A 257 8.07 6.11 -20.05
N ALA A 258 8.29 5.72 -18.78
CA ALA A 258 8.96 6.57 -17.80
C ALA A 258 10.46 6.69 -18.08
N THR A 259 11.05 7.84 -17.78
CA THR A 259 12.51 8.04 -17.87
C THR A 259 13.21 7.05 -16.95
N GLY A 260 14.21 6.37 -17.49
CA GLY A 260 14.92 5.31 -16.75
C GLY A 260 14.14 4.01 -16.56
N ALA A 261 12.95 3.88 -17.15
CA ALA A 261 12.20 2.63 -17.11
C ALA A 261 12.94 1.50 -17.82
N ASP A 262 12.75 0.28 -17.32
CA ASP A 262 13.07 -0.92 -18.05
C ASP A 262 12.03 -1.13 -19.15
N THR A 263 12.42 -0.95 -20.40
CA THR A 263 11.51 -1.06 -21.56
C THR A 263 10.92 -2.45 -21.75
N THR A 264 11.49 -3.47 -21.12
CA THR A 264 10.98 -4.84 -21.16
C THR A 264 9.87 -5.08 -20.12
N PHE A 265 10.02 -4.48 -18.92
CA PHE A 265 9.14 -4.75 -17.77
C PHE A 265 8.43 -3.50 -17.24
N GLY A 266 8.71 -2.32 -17.77
CA GLY A 266 8.07 -1.08 -17.36
C GLY A 266 8.47 -0.54 -15.96
N ASN A 267 9.52 -1.07 -15.36
CA ASN A 267 9.95 -0.66 -14.02
C ASN A 267 10.73 0.64 -14.06
N CYS A 268 10.44 1.57 -13.17
CA CYS A 268 11.24 2.78 -13.03
C CYS A 268 11.65 3.01 -11.57
N PRO A 269 12.80 3.65 -11.32
CA PRO A 269 13.28 3.90 -9.97
C PRO A 269 12.62 5.11 -9.31
N GLN A 270 11.91 5.92 -10.06
CA GLN A 270 11.41 7.22 -9.62
C GLN A 270 10.56 7.15 -8.36
N ILE A 271 10.72 8.18 -7.53
CA ILE A 271 9.89 8.48 -6.37
C ILE A 271 9.22 9.84 -6.63
N SER A 272 7.92 9.91 -6.48
CA SER A 272 7.14 11.14 -6.64
C SER A 272 6.38 11.45 -5.35
N TYR A 273 6.01 12.71 -5.11
CA TYR A 273 5.23 13.09 -3.95
C TYR A 273 4.13 14.11 -4.25
N ILE A 274 3.18 14.19 -3.33
CA ILE A 274 2.11 15.19 -3.28
C ILE A 274 2.05 15.84 -1.89
N THR A 275 1.45 17.03 -1.82
CA THR A 275 1.01 17.63 -0.57
C THR A 275 -0.45 17.19 -0.33
N ILE A 276 -0.70 16.35 0.68
CA ILE A 276 -2.03 15.71 0.88
C ILE A 276 -3.15 16.73 1.09
N ALA A 277 -2.86 17.86 1.73
CA ALA A 277 -3.87 18.89 2.06
C ALA A 277 -4.39 19.67 0.86
N SER A 278 -3.66 19.75 -0.25
CA SER A 278 -4.03 20.52 -1.44
C SER A 278 -4.06 19.65 -2.69
N THR A 279 -5.14 19.77 -3.46
CA THR A 279 -5.25 19.11 -4.78
C THR A 279 -4.19 19.65 -5.73
N GLY A 280 -3.73 18.79 -6.62
CA GLY A 280 -2.73 19.11 -7.64
C GLY A 280 -1.95 17.89 -8.07
N ASN A 281 -1.09 18.07 -9.05
CA ASN A 281 -0.29 17.00 -9.60
C ASN A 281 0.94 16.72 -8.72
N TYR A 282 1.60 15.64 -9.00
CA TYR A 282 2.83 15.19 -8.34
C TYR A 282 3.99 16.20 -8.48
N THR A 283 5.01 15.96 -7.67
CA THR A 283 6.34 16.59 -7.77
C THR A 283 7.40 15.48 -7.65
N ASP A 284 8.49 15.61 -8.40
CA ASP A 284 9.62 14.69 -8.31
C ASP A 284 10.24 14.72 -6.90
N PHE A 285 10.59 13.54 -6.39
CA PHE A 285 11.20 13.38 -5.07
C PHE A 285 12.64 12.88 -5.17
N GLY A 286 12.95 11.97 -6.12
CA GLY A 286 14.20 11.29 -6.31
C GLY A 286 14.02 9.86 -6.82
N ASP A 287 14.97 8.98 -6.55
CA ASP A 287 14.97 7.60 -7.07
C ASP A 287 15.19 6.56 -5.98
N LEU A 288 14.61 5.36 -6.15
CA LEU A 288 15.00 4.15 -5.42
C LEU A 288 16.42 3.71 -5.79
N THR A 289 17.05 2.92 -4.95
CA THR A 289 18.38 2.33 -5.23
C THR A 289 18.35 1.39 -6.44
N ALA A 290 17.21 0.79 -6.75
CA ALA A 290 17.01 -0.08 -7.91
C ALA A 290 15.57 -0.02 -8.43
N ARG A 291 15.41 -0.28 -9.73
CA ARG A 291 14.09 -0.36 -10.39
C ARG A 291 13.30 -1.55 -9.89
N ARG A 292 12.08 -1.33 -9.43
CA ARG A 292 11.16 -2.41 -8.98
C ARG A 292 9.72 -1.91 -8.92
N TYR A 293 8.79 -2.84 -8.88
CA TYR A 293 7.36 -2.59 -8.76
C TYR A 293 6.71 -3.61 -7.83
N GLY A 294 5.44 -3.38 -7.45
CA GLY A 294 4.73 -4.26 -6.54
C GLY A 294 5.38 -4.33 -5.16
N LEU A 295 5.91 -3.21 -4.70
CA LEU A 295 6.54 -3.03 -3.40
C LEU A 295 5.51 -3.12 -2.28
N ALA A 296 5.96 -3.38 -1.06
CA ALA A 296 5.28 -2.92 0.13
C ALA A 296 5.86 -1.57 0.57
N ALA A 297 5.05 -0.73 1.20
CA ALA A 297 5.51 0.54 1.73
C ALA A 297 4.96 0.78 3.14
N ALA A 298 5.77 1.39 3.99
CA ALA A 298 5.38 1.75 5.35
C ALA A 298 6.11 2.99 5.83
N SER A 299 5.48 3.75 6.70
CA SER A 299 6.11 4.90 7.35
C SER A 299 5.82 4.94 8.85
N ASN A 300 6.67 5.64 9.59
CA ASN A 300 6.48 5.86 11.02
C ASN A 300 5.73 7.16 11.35
N GLY A 301 5.12 7.79 10.38
CA GLY A 301 4.43 9.09 10.49
C GLY A 301 3.17 9.21 9.68
N HIS A 302 2.61 8.09 9.19
CA HIS A 302 1.38 8.12 8.39
C HIS A 302 0.19 8.73 9.16
N GLY A 303 -0.82 9.20 8.42
CA GLY A 303 -1.94 9.98 8.96
C GLY A 303 -2.72 9.33 10.10
N ALA A 304 -2.66 8.00 10.23
CA ALA A 304 -3.29 7.27 11.33
C ALA A 304 -2.45 7.23 12.62
N LEU A 305 -1.27 7.84 12.65
CA LEU A 305 -0.40 7.93 13.82
C LEU A 305 -0.49 9.30 14.54
N SER A 306 -1.19 10.25 13.94
CA SER A 306 -1.34 11.62 14.45
C SER A 306 -2.57 11.78 15.35
#